data_e412241c9f2ac54464d273d7783b34bc
#
_entry.id   e412241c9f2ac54464d273d7783b34bc
#
_cell.length_a   1.000
_cell.length_b   1.000
_cell.length_c   1.000
_cell.angle_alpha   90.00
_cell.angle_beta   90.00
_cell.angle_gamma   90.00
#
_symmetry.space_group_name_H-M   'P 1'
#
loop_
_entity.id
_entity.type
_entity.pdbx_description
1 polymer ?
#
loop_
_entity_poly.entity_id
_entity_poly.type
_entity_poly.pdbx_seq_one_letter_code
_entity_poly.pdbx_strand_id
1 'polypeptide(L)'
;MKLMVQSFVLLVLILSSSVYAESNHHPILANIKPHSITIIGETHKRPESFQFFQSIINDYLQNHKCLTVALEIASNQQSTIDQVIKSSAKVSDIEVAPPIDHPDFRLMIESLVNWQRDNECFKLIAVDADIKLKTDRDAWMADRFTEIIEKTPIIALLGSIHTLKEVIWNPELTRKPPYVPEILISKGYTVQTYPQIWKNYDCNRSYRFIRADQAEATELLVNGLFSALNAEIPKTAVNIVDGIILWECD
;
A
#
# COMPACT_ATOMS: atom_id res chain seq x y z
N MET A 1 -28.75 -3.51 74.37
CA MET A 1 -29.38 -3.31 73.05
C MET A 1 -28.31 -2.76 72.11
N LYS A 2 -27.62 -3.66 71.34
CA LYS A 2 -26.54 -3.30 70.43
C LYS A 2 -27.09 -3.27 68.98
N LEU A 3 -27.12 -2.10 68.36
CA LEU A 3 -27.44 -1.97 66.95
C LEU A 3 -26.22 -2.41 66.13
N MET A 4 -26.40 -3.45 65.31
CA MET A 4 -25.49 -3.83 64.25
C MET A 4 -25.81 -2.98 63.01
N VAL A 5 -24.86 -2.14 62.60
CA VAL A 5 -24.90 -1.45 61.31
C VAL A 5 -24.22 -2.36 60.29
N GLN A 6 -24.99 -2.94 59.36
CA GLN A 6 -24.47 -3.67 58.20
C GLN A 6 -24.13 -2.66 57.10
N SER A 7 -22.82 -2.50 56.83
CA SER A 7 -22.35 -1.75 55.66
C SER A 7 -22.48 -2.61 54.40
N PHE A 8 -23.35 -2.22 53.49
CA PHE A 8 -23.46 -2.79 52.16
C PHE A 8 -22.40 -2.13 51.27
N VAL A 9 -21.35 -2.85 50.93
CA VAL A 9 -20.36 -2.43 49.93
C VAL A 9 -20.90 -2.79 48.57
N LEU A 10 -21.34 -1.81 47.80
CA LEU A 10 -21.79 -1.94 46.42
C LEU A 10 -20.56 -2.00 45.53
N LEU A 11 -20.18 -3.22 45.09
CA LEU A 11 -19.10 -3.43 44.12
C LEU A 11 -19.62 -3.12 42.73
N VAL A 12 -19.36 -1.90 42.22
CA VAL A 12 -19.66 -1.55 40.84
C VAL A 12 -18.57 -2.14 39.95
N LEU A 13 -18.86 -3.27 39.31
CA LEU A 13 -18.08 -3.83 38.21
C LEU A 13 -18.24 -2.91 36.95
N ILE A 14 -17.31 -2.03 36.76
CA ILE A 14 -17.17 -1.30 35.48
C ILE A 14 -16.66 -2.33 34.45
N LEU A 15 -17.57 -2.91 33.69
CA LEU A 15 -17.26 -3.61 32.45
C LEU A 15 -16.80 -2.58 31.45
N SER A 16 -15.48 -2.34 31.39
CA SER A 16 -14.86 -1.65 30.28
C SER A 16 -14.99 -2.54 29.04
N SER A 17 -16.09 -2.38 28.31
CA SER A 17 -16.19 -2.84 26.93
C SER A 17 -15.15 -2.10 26.12
N SER A 18 -13.99 -2.70 25.88
CA SER A 18 -13.07 -2.27 24.85
C SER A 18 -13.84 -2.37 23.54
N VAL A 19 -14.35 -1.27 23.06
CA VAL A 19 -14.81 -1.17 21.67
C VAL A 19 -13.53 -1.29 20.84
N TYR A 20 -13.24 -2.50 20.40
CA TYR A 20 -12.27 -2.69 19.33
C TYR A 20 -12.85 -1.95 18.12
N ALA A 21 -12.26 -0.83 17.79
CA ALA A 21 -12.52 -0.20 16.50
C ALA A 21 -12.18 -1.25 15.43
N GLU A 22 -13.18 -1.70 14.70
CA GLU A 22 -13.01 -2.64 13.60
C GLU A 22 -12.01 -2.02 12.63
N SER A 23 -10.88 -2.66 12.39
CA SER A 23 -9.82 -2.11 11.55
C SER A 23 -10.40 -1.89 10.14
N ASN A 24 -10.38 -0.66 9.66
CA ASN A 24 -10.81 -0.32 8.30
C ASN A 24 -9.96 -1.03 7.22
N HIS A 25 -8.85 -1.68 7.61
CA HIS A 25 -7.96 -2.45 6.75
C HIS A 25 -8.44 -3.89 6.49
N HIS A 26 -9.44 -4.37 7.21
CA HIS A 26 -9.88 -5.78 7.14
C HIS A 26 -10.07 -6.31 5.71
N PRO A 27 -10.68 -5.58 4.75
CA PRO A 27 -10.86 -6.07 3.39
C PRO A 27 -9.55 -6.29 2.64
N ILE A 28 -8.52 -5.45 2.89
CA ILE A 28 -7.19 -5.57 2.27
C ILE A 28 -6.43 -6.73 2.92
N LEU A 29 -6.40 -6.79 4.26
CA LEU A 29 -5.68 -7.82 5.02
C LEU A 29 -6.18 -9.23 4.68
N ALA A 30 -7.48 -9.41 4.51
CA ALA A 30 -8.09 -10.70 4.16
C ALA A 30 -7.60 -11.24 2.81
N ASN A 31 -7.08 -10.36 1.98
CA ASN A 31 -6.62 -10.67 0.63
C ASN A 31 -5.10 -10.89 0.52
N ILE A 32 -4.33 -10.56 1.56
CA ILE A 32 -2.88 -10.79 1.58
C ILE A 32 -2.62 -12.28 1.84
N LYS A 33 -2.22 -12.99 0.80
CA LYS A 33 -2.04 -14.46 0.81
C LYS A 33 -0.65 -14.84 0.29
N PRO A 34 -0.11 -16.00 0.69
CA PRO A 34 1.08 -16.55 0.06
C PRO A 34 0.96 -16.56 -1.47
N HIS A 35 2.04 -16.32 -2.17
CA HIS A 35 2.11 -16.24 -3.65
C HIS A 35 1.21 -15.17 -4.28
N SER A 36 0.80 -14.14 -3.53
CA SER A 36 0.04 -13.00 -4.05
C SER A 36 0.81 -11.70 -3.87
N ILE A 37 0.46 -10.72 -4.71
CA ILE A 37 1.00 -9.37 -4.69
C ILE A 37 -0.15 -8.41 -4.41
N THR A 38 -0.03 -7.62 -3.35
CA THR A 38 -0.97 -6.55 -3.01
C THR A 38 -0.28 -5.22 -3.26
N ILE A 39 -0.80 -4.40 -4.17
CA ILE A 39 -0.26 -3.09 -4.51
C ILE A 39 -1.16 -2.01 -3.92
N ILE A 40 -0.60 -1.21 -3.02
CA ILE A 40 -1.22 0.01 -2.50
C ILE A 40 -0.69 1.17 -3.34
N GLY A 41 -1.60 1.94 -3.92
CA GLY A 41 -1.25 3.12 -4.67
C GLY A 41 -1.02 4.32 -3.74
N GLU A 42 0.06 5.07 -3.94
CA GLU A 42 0.31 6.32 -3.22
C GLU A 42 0.13 7.53 -4.16
N THR A 43 -0.14 8.68 -3.58
CA THR A 43 -0.05 9.97 -4.26
C THR A 43 1.14 10.72 -3.68
N HIS A 44 2.07 11.12 -4.55
CA HIS A 44 3.34 11.70 -4.13
C HIS A 44 3.19 12.85 -3.13
N LYS A 45 4.06 12.84 -2.11
CA LYS A 45 4.12 13.86 -1.05
C LYS A 45 2.89 13.92 -0.15
N ARG A 46 2.17 12.81 0.00
CA ARG A 46 1.07 12.66 0.94
C ARG A 46 1.51 11.85 2.16
N PRO A 47 1.79 12.50 3.29
CA PRO A 47 2.25 11.82 4.52
C PRO A 47 1.30 10.71 4.96
N GLU A 48 0.01 10.97 4.89
CA GLU A 48 -1.04 10.04 5.26
C GLU A 48 -1.02 8.74 4.44
N SER A 49 -0.55 8.80 3.19
CA SER A 49 -0.39 7.64 2.33
C SER A 49 0.64 6.65 2.90
N PHE A 50 1.75 7.15 3.39
CA PHE A 50 2.81 6.35 3.99
C PHE A 50 2.42 5.80 5.35
N GLN A 51 1.71 6.60 6.16
CA GLN A 51 1.18 6.18 7.46
C GLN A 51 0.14 5.07 7.30
N PHE A 52 -0.75 5.19 6.32
CA PHE A 52 -1.71 4.14 5.98
C PHE A 52 -1.00 2.84 5.57
N PHE A 53 -0.01 2.91 4.70
CA PHE A 53 0.76 1.75 4.27
C PHE A 53 1.46 1.06 5.44
N GLN A 54 2.09 1.84 6.34
CA GLN A 54 2.70 1.30 7.56
C GLN A 54 1.66 0.62 8.47
N SER A 55 0.47 1.20 8.61
CA SER A 55 -0.57 0.62 9.47
C SER A 55 -1.05 -0.74 8.94
N ILE A 56 -1.21 -0.90 7.62
CA ILE A 56 -1.55 -2.20 7.02
C ILE A 56 -0.46 -3.25 7.32
N ILE A 57 0.81 -2.88 7.15
CA ILE A 57 1.93 -3.79 7.43
C ILE A 57 1.94 -4.17 8.91
N ASN A 58 1.80 -3.20 9.80
CA ASN A 58 1.76 -3.44 11.24
C ASN A 58 0.61 -4.39 11.61
N ASP A 59 -0.60 -4.14 11.11
CA ASP A 59 -1.77 -4.98 11.38
C ASP A 59 -1.59 -6.40 10.83
N TYR A 60 -0.98 -6.54 9.64
CA TYR A 60 -0.65 -7.85 9.08
C TYR A 60 0.35 -8.60 9.97
N LEU A 61 1.42 -7.95 10.42
CA LEU A 61 2.47 -8.56 11.22
C LEU A 61 2.03 -8.96 12.63
N GLN A 62 0.91 -8.41 13.16
CA GLN A 62 0.34 -8.87 14.43
C GLN A 62 -0.04 -10.35 14.40
N ASN A 63 -0.45 -10.88 13.25
CA ASN A 63 -0.96 -12.25 13.11
C ASN A 63 -0.07 -13.12 12.20
N HIS A 64 0.92 -12.55 11.50
CA HIS A 64 1.76 -13.20 10.52
C HIS A 64 3.23 -12.79 10.72
N LYS A 65 4.15 -13.70 10.45
CA LYS A 65 5.59 -13.43 10.66
C LYS A 65 6.32 -12.99 9.40
N CYS A 66 5.90 -13.50 8.25
CA CYS A 66 6.66 -13.37 7.00
C CYS A 66 5.96 -12.44 6.03
N LEU A 67 6.67 -11.42 5.56
CA LEU A 67 6.17 -10.44 4.60
C LEU A 67 7.33 -9.90 3.76
N THR A 68 7.11 -9.76 2.45
CA THR A 68 7.99 -8.97 1.60
C THR A 68 7.31 -7.63 1.32
N VAL A 69 7.98 -6.53 1.64
CA VAL A 69 7.57 -5.17 1.35
C VAL A 69 8.38 -4.65 0.17
N ALA A 70 7.70 -4.21 -0.88
CA ALA A 70 8.32 -3.65 -2.07
C ALA A 70 8.01 -2.15 -2.19
N LEU A 71 9.04 -1.35 -2.48
CA LEU A 71 8.91 0.10 -2.63
C LEU A 71 9.32 0.55 -4.03
N GLU A 72 8.70 1.62 -4.52
CA GLU A 72 9.06 2.31 -5.76
C GLU A 72 10.38 3.09 -5.58
N ILE A 73 11.42 2.36 -5.24
CA ILE A 73 12.82 2.81 -5.17
C ILE A 73 13.58 2.08 -6.26
N ALA A 74 14.50 2.77 -6.92
CA ALA A 74 15.31 2.17 -7.97
C ALA A 74 16.05 0.91 -7.46
N SER A 75 15.93 -0.20 -8.16
CA SER A 75 16.43 -1.50 -7.73
C SER A 75 17.96 -1.56 -7.56
N ASN A 76 18.71 -0.64 -8.19
CA ASN A 76 20.14 -0.46 -7.94
C ASN A 76 20.45 0.08 -6.53
N GLN A 77 19.45 0.62 -5.82
CA GLN A 77 19.56 1.05 -4.42
C GLN A 77 19.43 -0.11 -3.41
N GLN A 78 19.14 -1.33 -3.85
CA GLN A 78 18.99 -2.47 -2.93
C GLN A 78 20.24 -2.67 -2.06
N SER A 79 21.42 -2.54 -2.65
CA SER A 79 22.69 -2.67 -1.89
C SER A 79 22.83 -1.62 -0.79
N THR A 80 22.36 -0.39 -1.02
CA THR A 80 22.34 0.68 -0.01
C THR A 80 21.32 0.37 1.08
N ILE A 81 20.12 -0.10 0.71
CA ILE A 81 19.09 -0.56 1.67
C ILE A 81 19.67 -1.67 2.57
N ASP A 82 20.34 -2.67 1.98
CA ASP A 82 20.98 -3.75 2.73
C ASP A 82 22.06 -3.26 3.69
N GLN A 83 22.81 -2.23 3.32
CA GLN A 83 23.80 -1.57 4.19
C GLN A 83 23.10 -0.81 5.33
N VAL A 84 21.99 -0.14 5.08
CA VAL A 84 21.17 0.52 6.10
C VAL A 84 20.65 -0.50 7.10
N ILE A 85 20.12 -1.64 6.64
CA ILE A 85 19.64 -2.73 7.50
C ILE A 85 20.79 -3.25 8.40
N LYS A 86 22.00 -3.38 7.86
CA LYS A 86 23.20 -3.78 8.60
C LYS A 86 23.82 -2.66 9.45
N SER A 87 23.20 -1.49 9.52
CA SER A 87 23.69 -0.30 10.23
C SER A 87 25.06 0.24 9.74
N SER A 88 25.44 -0.06 8.50
CA SER A 88 26.65 0.44 7.85
C SER A 88 26.41 1.65 6.94
N ALA A 89 25.16 2.04 6.73
CA ALA A 89 24.72 3.25 6.03
C ALA A 89 23.50 3.86 6.73
N LYS A 90 23.07 5.04 6.28
CA LYS A 90 21.87 5.75 6.78
C LYS A 90 20.77 5.74 5.74
N VAL A 91 19.52 5.92 6.17
CA VAL A 91 18.37 6.06 5.25
C VAL A 91 18.55 7.25 4.29
N SER A 92 19.24 8.31 4.72
CA SER A 92 19.61 9.45 3.87
C SER A 92 20.53 9.11 2.69
N ASP A 93 21.23 7.97 2.76
CA ASP A 93 22.16 7.56 1.70
C ASP A 93 21.44 6.79 0.56
N ILE A 94 20.17 6.43 0.77
CA ILE A 94 19.32 5.83 -0.28
C ILE A 94 18.91 6.93 -1.25
N GLU A 95 19.24 6.76 -2.53
CA GLU A 95 18.75 7.65 -3.58
C GLU A 95 17.28 7.36 -3.86
N VAL A 96 16.42 8.33 -3.60
CA VAL A 96 14.98 8.29 -3.85
C VAL A 96 14.64 9.30 -4.94
N ALA A 97 13.74 8.93 -5.85
CA ALA A 97 13.29 9.82 -6.92
C ALA A 97 12.63 11.08 -6.32
N PRO A 98 12.96 12.30 -6.79
CA PRO A 98 12.48 13.55 -6.20
C PRO A 98 10.96 13.68 -6.03
N PRO A 99 10.10 13.12 -6.90
CA PRO A 99 8.65 13.15 -6.69
C PRO A 99 8.20 12.42 -5.43
N ILE A 100 8.89 11.32 -5.07
CA ILE A 100 8.54 10.44 -3.94
C ILE A 100 9.30 10.85 -2.69
N ASP A 101 10.47 11.48 -2.82
CA ASP A 101 11.34 11.84 -1.69
C ASP A 101 10.65 12.88 -0.79
N HIS A 102 10.21 12.40 0.37
CA HIS A 102 9.52 13.18 1.39
C HIS A 102 9.98 12.72 2.78
N PRO A 103 10.03 13.61 3.79
CA PRO A 103 10.42 13.22 5.15
C PRO A 103 9.64 12.02 5.69
N ASP A 104 8.32 11.98 5.51
CA ASP A 104 7.49 10.87 5.99
C ASP A 104 7.76 9.56 5.23
N PHE A 105 8.12 9.60 3.94
CA PHE A 105 8.57 8.43 3.21
C PHE A 105 9.86 7.87 3.80
N ARG A 106 10.81 8.74 4.15
CA ARG A 106 12.07 8.32 4.80
C ARG A 106 11.85 7.77 6.20
N LEU A 107 10.95 8.37 7.00
CA LEU A 107 10.53 7.82 8.30
C LEU A 107 9.87 6.45 8.16
N MET A 108 9.06 6.25 7.12
CA MET A 108 8.51 4.93 6.80
C MET A 108 9.63 3.92 6.50
N ILE A 109 10.62 4.27 5.67
CA ILE A 109 11.77 3.40 5.38
C ILE A 109 12.51 3.03 6.67
N GLU A 110 12.74 3.99 7.58
CA GLU A 110 13.38 3.72 8.89
C GLU A 110 12.60 2.68 9.69
N SER A 111 11.28 2.80 9.72
CA SER A 111 10.41 1.83 10.41
C SER A 111 10.50 0.44 9.76
N LEU A 112 10.46 0.36 8.43
CA LEU A 112 10.56 -0.90 7.69
C LEU A 112 11.93 -1.58 7.88
N VAL A 113 13.00 -0.80 7.91
CA VAL A 113 14.35 -1.27 8.21
C VAL A 113 14.43 -1.86 9.63
N ASN A 114 13.83 -1.20 10.62
CA ASN A 114 13.81 -1.70 11.98
C ASN A 114 13.00 -3.01 12.07
N TRP A 115 11.85 -3.10 11.40
CA TRP A 115 11.09 -4.36 11.34
C TRP A 115 11.89 -5.49 10.70
N GLN A 116 12.69 -5.22 9.67
CA GLN A 116 13.55 -6.25 9.08
C GLN A 116 14.69 -6.68 9.99
N ARG A 117 15.23 -5.78 10.81
CA ARG A 117 16.26 -6.13 11.82
C ARG A 117 15.70 -7.04 12.92
N ASP A 118 14.45 -6.79 13.29
CA ASP A 118 13.78 -7.53 14.37
C ASP A 118 13.11 -8.84 13.89
N ASN A 119 12.97 -9.02 12.55
CA ASN A 119 12.27 -10.15 11.97
C ASN A 119 12.96 -10.66 10.69
N GLU A 120 13.64 -11.78 10.79
CA GLU A 120 14.37 -12.41 9.67
C GLU A 120 13.49 -12.79 8.47
N CYS A 121 12.19 -12.98 8.71
CA CYS A 121 11.20 -13.34 7.69
C CYS A 121 10.56 -12.13 7.00
N PHE A 122 10.89 -10.89 7.46
CA PHE A 122 10.49 -9.65 6.83
C PHE A 122 11.57 -9.21 5.84
N LYS A 123 11.18 -8.84 4.61
CA LYS A 123 12.11 -8.38 3.57
C LYS A 123 11.67 -7.03 3.02
N LEU A 124 12.60 -6.09 2.88
CA LEU A 124 12.40 -4.80 2.23
C LEU A 124 13.14 -4.78 0.90
N ILE A 125 12.41 -4.56 -0.20
CA ILE A 125 12.94 -4.68 -1.58
C ILE A 125 12.64 -3.42 -2.38
N ALA A 126 13.64 -2.93 -3.11
CA ALA A 126 13.52 -1.90 -4.12
C ALA A 126 13.16 -2.52 -5.47
N VAL A 127 12.09 -2.04 -6.15
CA VAL A 127 11.56 -2.68 -7.37
C VAL A 127 11.58 -1.80 -8.61
N ASP A 128 11.77 -0.49 -8.49
CA ASP A 128 11.68 0.41 -9.64
C ASP A 128 12.93 0.37 -10.53
N ALA A 129 12.77 0.84 -11.75
CA ALA A 129 13.88 1.06 -12.67
C ALA A 129 14.70 2.29 -12.26
N ASP A 130 16.02 2.25 -12.48
CA ASP A 130 16.82 3.47 -12.41
C ASP A 130 16.34 4.46 -13.49
N ILE A 131 16.07 5.69 -13.10
CA ILE A 131 15.60 6.77 -13.99
C ILE A 131 16.57 7.02 -15.17
N LYS A 132 17.81 6.64 -15.03
CA LYS A 132 18.84 6.73 -16.08
C LYS A 132 18.66 5.65 -17.17
N LEU A 133 17.93 4.58 -16.85
CA LEU A 133 17.66 3.51 -17.80
C LEU A 133 16.48 3.92 -18.70
N LYS A 134 16.69 3.86 -20.02
CA LYS A 134 15.62 4.06 -21.02
C LYS A 134 14.81 2.77 -21.18
N THR A 135 14.20 2.30 -20.09
CA THR A 135 13.40 1.07 -20.07
C THR A 135 11.95 1.39 -19.70
N ASP A 136 11.07 0.45 -19.98
CA ASP A 136 9.70 0.50 -19.50
C ASP A 136 9.69 0.20 -18.00
N ARG A 137 9.31 1.20 -17.18
CA ARG A 137 9.33 1.08 -15.72
C ARG A 137 8.36 0.01 -15.21
N ASP A 138 7.16 -0.07 -15.80
CA ASP A 138 6.18 -1.06 -15.38
C ASP A 138 6.63 -2.49 -15.71
N ALA A 139 7.19 -2.70 -16.91
CA ALA A 139 7.78 -3.99 -17.26
C ALA A 139 8.94 -4.36 -16.34
N TRP A 140 9.81 -3.39 -16.02
CA TRP A 140 10.91 -3.60 -15.07
C TRP A 140 10.40 -4.01 -13.69
N MET A 141 9.46 -3.24 -13.11
CA MET A 141 8.88 -3.56 -11.81
C MET A 141 8.20 -4.93 -11.81
N ALA A 142 7.45 -5.25 -12.86
CA ALA A 142 6.80 -6.55 -12.98
C ALA A 142 7.82 -7.70 -13.02
N ASP A 143 8.93 -7.54 -13.73
CA ASP A 143 10.00 -8.54 -13.75
C ASP A 143 10.64 -8.70 -12.36
N ARG A 144 10.91 -7.58 -11.66
CA ARG A 144 11.41 -7.63 -10.28
C ARG A 144 10.46 -8.34 -9.34
N PHE A 145 9.14 -8.12 -9.46
CA PHE A 145 8.16 -8.88 -8.68
C PHE A 145 8.24 -10.38 -8.97
N THR A 146 8.40 -10.79 -10.23
CA THR A 146 8.50 -12.21 -10.58
C THR A 146 9.75 -12.88 -10.03
N GLU A 147 10.84 -12.14 -9.84
CA GLU A 147 12.08 -12.65 -9.26
C GLU A 147 11.98 -12.86 -7.74
N ILE A 148 11.16 -12.07 -7.06
CA ILE A 148 11.08 -12.07 -5.59
C ILE A 148 9.85 -12.79 -5.04
N ILE A 149 8.86 -13.10 -5.88
CA ILE A 149 7.66 -13.79 -5.44
C ILE A 149 7.98 -15.26 -5.12
N GLU A 150 8.00 -15.55 -3.85
CA GLU A 150 8.21 -16.88 -3.31
C GLU A 150 6.96 -17.31 -2.53
N LYS A 151 7.16 -18.01 -1.41
CA LYS A 151 6.07 -18.44 -0.52
C LYS A 151 5.48 -17.30 0.32
N THR A 152 6.21 -16.19 0.45
CA THR A 152 5.80 -15.02 1.22
C THR A 152 4.91 -14.12 0.39
N PRO A 153 3.82 -13.55 0.95
CA PRO A 153 3.06 -12.51 0.26
C PRO A 153 3.92 -11.26 0.07
N ILE A 154 3.61 -10.50 -0.97
CA ILE A 154 4.23 -9.22 -1.25
C ILE A 154 3.20 -8.11 -1.02
N ILE A 155 3.55 -7.08 -0.25
CA ILE A 155 2.83 -5.81 -0.21
C ILE A 155 3.73 -4.74 -0.82
N ALA A 156 3.23 -4.04 -1.82
CA ALA A 156 3.99 -2.99 -2.51
C ALA A 156 3.34 -1.62 -2.32
N LEU A 157 4.17 -0.57 -2.21
CA LEU A 157 3.76 0.82 -2.32
C LEU A 157 4.31 1.38 -3.62
N LEU A 158 3.43 1.69 -4.55
CA LEU A 158 3.74 2.27 -5.86
C LEU A 158 2.86 3.49 -6.11
N GLY A 159 3.25 4.38 -7.00
CA GLY A 159 2.35 5.47 -7.43
C GLY A 159 1.00 4.94 -7.92
N SER A 160 -0.10 5.63 -7.60
CA SER A 160 -1.47 5.15 -7.83
C SER A 160 -1.77 4.73 -9.27
N ILE A 161 -1.10 5.32 -10.25
CA ILE A 161 -1.27 4.94 -11.66
C ILE A 161 -0.81 3.49 -11.93
N HIS A 162 0.22 3.03 -11.21
CA HIS A 162 0.76 1.67 -11.32
C HIS A 162 -0.12 0.60 -10.65
N THR A 163 -1.31 1.00 -10.14
CA THR A 163 -2.30 0.05 -9.59
C THR A 163 -3.35 -0.41 -10.60
N LEU A 164 -3.40 0.18 -11.79
CA LEU A 164 -4.41 -0.11 -12.78
C LEU A 164 -4.15 -1.47 -13.44
N LYS A 165 -5.14 -2.38 -13.38
CA LYS A 165 -5.06 -3.75 -13.92
C LYS A 165 -5.41 -3.82 -15.40
N GLU A 166 -6.24 -2.89 -15.88
CA GLU A 166 -6.68 -2.84 -17.26
C GLU A 166 -6.90 -1.38 -17.68
N VAL A 167 -6.30 -1.00 -18.79
CA VAL A 167 -6.49 0.33 -19.40
C VAL A 167 -6.70 0.17 -20.90
N ILE A 168 -7.86 0.60 -21.39
CA ILE A 168 -8.12 0.65 -22.83
C ILE A 168 -7.60 1.98 -23.36
N TRP A 169 -6.44 1.93 -23.98
CA TRP A 169 -5.78 3.10 -24.52
C TRP A 169 -6.45 3.59 -25.81
N ASN A 170 -6.43 4.91 -26.03
CA ASN A 170 -6.87 5.49 -27.30
C ASN A 170 -6.10 4.86 -28.46
N PRO A 171 -6.79 4.43 -29.55
CA PRO A 171 -6.15 3.73 -30.68
C PRO A 171 -5.08 4.57 -31.40
N GLU A 172 -5.12 5.89 -31.25
CA GLU A 172 -4.14 6.83 -31.86
C GLU A 172 -2.76 6.78 -31.18
N LEU A 173 -2.65 6.16 -30.00
CA LEU A 173 -1.36 6.02 -29.32
C LEU A 173 -0.49 4.98 -30.02
N THR A 174 0.73 5.37 -30.37
CA THR A 174 1.72 4.48 -30.99
C THR A 174 2.25 3.43 -30.02
N ARG A 175 2.20 3.71 -28.72
CA ARG A 175 2.61 2.81 -27.65
C ARG A 175 1.52 2.75 -26.58
N LYS A 176 1.15 1.55 -26.20
CA LYS A 176 0.15 1.20 -25.19
C LYS A 176 0.84 0.41 -24.08
N PRO A 177 1.55 1.07 -23.14
CA PRO A 177 2.27 0.33 -22.11
C PRO A 177 1.25 -0.29 -21.14
N PRO A 178 1.33 -1.61 -20.89
CA PRO A 178 0.60 -2.21 -19.80
C PRO A 178 1.21 -1.75 -18.47
N TYR A 179 0.37 -1.65 -17.44
CA TYR A 179 0.84 -1.38 -16.08
C TYR A 179 1.31 -2.66 -15.37
N VAL A 180 1.98 -2.49 -14.23
CA VAL A 180 2.53 -3.59 -13.43
C VAL A 180 1.52 -4.72 -13.19
N PRO A 181 0.27 -4.45 -12.71
CA PRO A 181 -0.70 -5.51 -12.44
C PRO A 181 -1.12 -6.26 -13.70
N GLU A 182 -1.31 -5.56 -14.82
CA GLU A 182 -1.68 -6.17 -16.10
C GLU A 182 -0.61 -7.18 -16.56
N ILE A 183 0.67 -6.80 -16.47
CA ILE A 183 1.79 -7.66 -16.81
C ILE A 183 1.84 -8.89 -15.90
N LEU A 184 1.72 -8.68 -14.58
CA LEU A 184 1.78 -9.76 -13.61
C LEU A 184 0.61 -10.75 -13.76
N ILE A 185 -0.61 -10.24 -13.98
CA ILE A 185 -1.80 -11.06 -14.22
C ILE A 185 -1.63 -11.88 -15.51
N SER A 186 -1.09 -11.27 -16.58
CA SER A 186 -0.82 -11.99 -17.84
C SER A 186 0.20 -13.13 -17.67
N LYS A 187 1.08 -13.02 -16.67
CA LYS A 187 2.03 -14.08 -16.27
C LYS A 187 1.43 -15.10 -15.29
N GLY A 188 0.16 -14.98 -14.91
CA GLY A 188 -0.56 -15.93 -14.05
C GLY A 188 -0.46 -15.63 -12.54
N TYR A 189 0.03 -14.47 -12.14
CA TYR A 189 0.12 -14.12 -10.72
C TYR A 189 -1.22 -13.55 -10.22
N THR A 190 -1.52 -13.80 -8.94
CA THR A 190 -2.64 -13.17 -8.23
C THR A 190 -2.21 -11.79 -7.77
N VAL A 191 -2.85 -10.75 -8.31
CA VAL A 191 -2.53 -9.37 -7.98
C VAL A 191 -3.79 -8.66 -7.50
N GLN A 192 -3.66 -7.90 -6.41
CA GLN A 192 -4.71 -7.04 -5.87
C GLN A 192 -4.21 -5.62 -5.76
N THR A 193 -5.08 -4.67 -6.06
CA THR A 193 -4.68 -3.27 -6.20
C THR A 193 -5.67 -2.33 -5.52
N TYR A 194 -5.11 -1.36 -4.78
CA TYR A 194 -5.85 -0.42 -3.97
C TYR A 194 -5.24 0.98 -4.09
N PRO A 195 -5.60 1.77 -5.12
CA PRO A 195 -5.18 3.17 -5.20
C PRO A 195 -5.74 3.98 -4.03
N GLN A 196 -4.97 4.95 -3.57
CA GLN A 196 -5.42 5.98 -2.65
C GLN A 196 -5.86 7.21 -3.43
N ILE A 197 -7.05 7.72 -3.12
CA ILE A 197 -7.66 8.89 -3.77
C ILE A 197 -8.12 9.86 -2.69
N TRP A 198 -7.94 11.15 -2.91
CA TRP A 198 -8.36 12.22 -2.02
C TRP A 198 -9.58 12.92 -2.61
N LYS A 199 -10.65 13.03 -1.82
CA LYS A 199 -11.88 13.73 -2.22
C LYS A 199 -11.61 15.20 -2.54
N ASN A 200 -10.81 15.84 -1.70
CA ASN A 200 -10.26 17.18 -1.90
C ASN A 200 -8.81 17.21 -1.42
N TYR A 201 -8.05 18.21 -1.86
CA TYR A 201 -6.64 18.31 -1.52
C TYR A 201 -6.37 18.31 0.00
N ASP A 202 -7.21 18.97 0.79
CA ASP A 202 -7.03 19.11 2.25
C ASP A 202 -7.67 17.99 3.08
N CYS A 203 -8.32 17.01 2.44
CA CYS A 203 -8.98 15.90 3.11
C CYS A 203 -7.97 14.78 3.44
N ASN A 204 -7.52 14.72 4.69
CA ASN A 204 -6.48 13.79 5.14
C ASN A 204 -6.71 13.22 6.55
N ARG A 205 -7.89 13.41 7.13
CA ARG A 205 -8.17 13.07 8.54
C ARG A 205 -8.74 11.67 8.72
N SER A 206 -9.57 11.26 7.77
CA SER A 206 -10.19 9.95 7.79
C SER A 206 -10.10 9.29 6.42
N TYR A 207 -10.21 7.99 6.38
CA TYR A 207 -10.33 7.25 5.13
C TYR A 207 -11.37 6.16 5.27
N ARG A 208 -11.95 5.76 4.15
CA ARG A 208 -12.80 4.57 4.05
C ARG A 208 -12.42 3.72 2.85
N PHE A 209 -12.73 2.46 2.95
CA PHE A 209 -12.55 1.51 1.88
C PHE A 209 -13.81 1.48 0.99
N ILE A 210 -13.62 1.59 -0.32
CA ILE A 210 -14.69 1.50 -1.33
C ILE A 210 -14.39 0.31 -2.22
N ARG A 211 -15.34 -0.61 -2.30
CA ARG A 211 -15.21 -1.79 -3.15
C ARG A 211 -15.35 -1.41 -4.62
N ALA A 212 -14.64 -2.09 -5.51
CA ALA A 212 -14.67 -1.81 -6.95
C ALA A 212 -16.04 -1.98 -7.59
N ASP A 213 -16.95 -2.78 -7.01
CA ASP A 213 -18.32 -2.98 -7.51
C ASP A 213 -19.29 -1.85 -7.12
N GLN A 214 -18.87 -0.89 -6.31
CA GLN A 214 -19.67 0.28 -5.96
C GLN A 214 -19.56 1.36 -7.06
N ALA A 215 -20.68 1.99 -7.41
CA ALA A 215 -20.71 3.05 -8.42
C ALA A 215 -19.74 4.20 -8.12
N GLU A 216 -19.58 4.55 -6.85
CA GLU A 216 -18.66 5.57 -6.38
C GLU A 216 -17.20 5.25 -6.74
N ALA A 217 -16.78 3.98 -6.72
CA ALA A 217 -15.42 3.59 -7.12
C ALA A 217 -15.15 3.96 -8.59
N THR A 218 -16.14 3.77 -9.47
CA THR A 218 -16.02 4.15 -10.89
C THR A 218 -15.87 5.67 -11.04
N GLU A 219 -16.69 6.44 -10.35
CA GLU A 219 -16.64 7.90 -10.37
C GLU A 219 -15.28 8.43 -9.89
N LEU A 220 -14.77 7.89 -8.79
CA LEU A 220 -13.47 8.26 -8.23
C LEU A 220 -12.31 7.93 -9.18
N LEU A 221 -12.32 6.76 -9.83
CA LEU A 221 -11.30 6.41 -10.80
C LEU A 221 -11.33 7.35 -12.02
N VAL A 222 -12.52 7.64 -12.55
CA VAL A 222 -12.71 8.50 -13.72
C VAL A 222 -12.21 9.90 -13.42
N ASN A 223 -12.65 10.49 -12.33
CA ASN A 223 -12.29 11.86 -11.95
C ASN A 223 -10.86 12.01 -11.42
N GLY A 224 -10.31 10.93 -10.84
CA GLY A 224 -8.95 10.89 -10.34
C GLY A 224 -7.94 10.42 -11.38
N LEU A 225 -7.73 9.11 -11.45
CA LEU A 225 -6.63 8.53 -12.23
C LEU A 225 -6.84 8.64 -13.75
N PHE A 226 -8.04 8.31 -14.25
CA PHE A 226 -8.31 8.32 -15.68
C PHE A 226 -8.37 9.73 -16.29
N SER A 227 -8.64 10.76 -15.49
CA SER A 227 -8.62 12.15 -15.98
C SER A 227 -7.25 12.58 -16.53
N ALA A 228 -6.18 11.95 -16.11
CA ALA A 228 -4.81 12.20 -16.55
C ALA A 228 -4.33 11.26 -17.67
N LEU A 229 -5.16 10.29 -18.08
CA LEU A 229 -4.77 9.30 -19.08
C LEU A 229 -5.40 9.60 -20.45
N ASN A 230 -4.65 9.31 -21.51
CA ASN A 230 -5.20 9.27 -22.87
C ASN A 230 -5.79 7.87 -23.14
N ALA A 231 -6.85 7.53 -22.44
CA ALA A 231 -7.50 6.23 -22.44
C ALA A 231 -9.02 6.38 -22.49
N GLU A 232 -9.72 5.32 -22.85
CA GLU A 232 -11.17 5.29 -22.77
C GLU A 232 -11.62 5.36 -21.30
N ILE A 233 -12.69 6.11 -21.07
CA ILE A 233 -13.30 6.22 -19.74
C ILE A 233 -13.99 4.91 -19.39
N PRO A 234 -13.62 4.25 -18.28
CA PRO A 234 -14.20 2.98 -17.91
C PRO A 234 -15.65 3.14 -17.44
N LYS A 235 -16.48 2.13 -17.74
CA LYS A 235 -17.86 2.07 -17.28
C LYS A 235 -18.01 1.51 -15.86
N THR A 236 -16.99 0.84 -15.36
CA THR A 236 -16.93 0.21 -14.03
C THR A 236 -15.50 0.17 -13.53
N ALA A 237 -15.32 0.23 -12.21
CA ALA A 237 -14.03 0.00 -11.57
C ALA A 237 -13.68 -1.49 -11.44
N VAL A 238 -14.65 -2.38 -11.63
CA VAL A 238 -14.44 -3.84 -11.61
C VAL A 238 -13.44 -4.22 -12.70
N ASN A 239 -12.47 -5.07 -12.38
CA ASN A 239 -11.32 -5.48 -13.18
C ASN A 239 -10.22 -4.42 -13.37
N ILE A 240 -10.46 -3.16 -12.97
CA ILE A 240 -9.46 -2.10 -13.04
C ILE A 240 -8.69 -2.01 -11.72
N VAL A 241 -9.40 -2.13 -10.58
CA VAL A 241 -8.85 -2.19 -9.23
C VAL A 241 -9.69 -3.16 -8.38
N ASP A 242 -9.23 -3.55 -7.19
CA ASP A 242 -10.04 -4.36 -6.25
C ASP A 242 -10.81 -3.48 -5.26
N GLY A 243 -10.36 -2.27 -5.05
CA GLY A 243 -11.02 -1.27 -4.22
C GLY A 243 -10.22 0.02 -4.22
N ILE A 244 -10.75 1.02 -3.53
CA ILE A 244 -10.16 2.35 -3.41
C ILE A 244 -10.09 2.71 -1.93
N ILE A 245 -8.99 3.30 -1.51
CA ILE A 245 -8.88 3.98 -0.22
C ILE A 245 -9.19 5.45 -0.47
N LEU A 246 -10.36 5.90 -0.04
CA LEU A 246 -10.79 7.29 -0.20
C LEU A 246 -10.48 8.08 1.07
N TRP A 247 -9.65 9.10 0.94
CA TRP A 247 -9.38 10.08 1.97
C TRP A 247 -10.42 11.19 1.97
N GLU A 248 -11.01 11.47 3.14
CA GLU A 248 -12.11 12.42 3.31
C GLU A 248 -11.77 13.48 4.35
N CYS A 249 -12.53 14.59 4.30
CA CYS A 249 -12.63 15.56 5.39
C CYS A 249 -13.74 15.08 6.32
N ASP A 250 -13.51 15.10 7.60
CA ASP A 250 -14.57 14.93 8.60
C ASP A 250 -15.42 16.20 8.72
#